data_2612ff4e2d33b74f785c26fcdc11c9d3
#
_entry.id   2612ff4e2d33b74f785c26fcdc11c9d3
#
_cell.length_a   1.000
_cell.length_b   1.000
_cell.length_c   1.000
_cell.angle_alpha   90.00
_cell.angle_beta   90.00
_cell.angle_gamma   90.00
#
_symmetry.space_group_name_H-M   'P 1'
#
loop_
_entity.id
_entity.type
_entity.pdbx_description
1 polymer ?
#
loop_
_entity_poly.entity_id
_entity_poly.type
_entity_poly.pdbx_seq_one_letter_code
_entity_poly.pdbx_strand_id
1 'polypeptide(L)'
;MEVECPSRSVYQNVEFVSQRAPGFDGLISYSQHMHPPAKPTICLNMIVKNEAHVIERCLASVKPWIDQWVIVDTGSTDGTQQVIREFMKDRPGELHERPWVNFSHNRNEALQLARERGEYLLFIDADEQLRMPEDFAWPALEADGYFLTCHMAGTEYQRNALIATRLPWRWEGVIHEFLTAPDAQPWAQLPGPVIWVSHDGARARDPDTYLKDIALLEGALRAEPDHTRYTFYLAQSYRDAGRFEQSLAQYLRRASMGGWEEERWFAQFQAAKMLERTGAAAPAVREAYLSAYAARPSRAEPLCELARYCREHQDFALGAMFALQAAGMPMPADILFVDAAVYRWRALDELAVNAFYTPHKDAGRNALQRLLAAQQFPESERVRIEGNQPFYGM
;
A
#
# COMPACT_ATOMS: atom_id res chain seq x y z
N MET A 1 23.31 5.25 14.72
CA MET A 1 22.91 5.65 13.35
C MET A 1 21.72 4.78 13.02
N GLU A 2 20.54 5.27 13.40
CA GLU A 2 19.28 4.58 13.12
C GLU A 2 19.02 4.69 11.61
N VAL A 3 19.06 3.56 10.94
CA VAL A 3 18.50 3.47 9.58
C VAL A 3 16.99 3.37 9.77
N GLU A 4 16.31 4.50 9.64
CA GLU A 4 14.87 4.53 9.58
C GLU A 4 14.38 3.64 8.44
N CYS A 5 13.68 2.59 8.81
CA CYS A 5 12.85 1.84 7.87
C CYS A 5 11.78 2.83 7.37
N PRO A 6 11.69 3.11 6.08
CA PRO A 6 10.69 4.04 5.57
C PRO A 6 9.30 3.41 5.71
N SER A 7 8.61 3.71 6.81
CA SER A 7 7.19 3.42 6.96
C SER A 7 6.40 4.40 6.09
N ARG A 8 6.46 4.22 4.77
CA ARG A 8 5.72 5.07 3.84
C ARG A 8 4.39 4.42 3.50
N SER A 9 3.36 5.21 3.60
CA SER A 9 1.99 4.92 3.19
C SER A 9 1.94 4.49 1.71
N VAL A 10 2.04 3.18 1.47
CA VAL A 10 2.17 2.62 0.13
C VAL A 10 0.91 1.91 -0.34
N TYR A 11 -0.05 1.74 0.54
CA TYR A 11 -1.25 0.97 0.21
C TYR A 11 -2.40 1.91 -0.15
N GLN A 12 -2.37 2.39 -1.37
CA GLN A 12 -3.51 3.04 -2.00
C GLN A 12 -4.44 1.94 -2.53
N ASN A 13 -5.69 1.98 -2.09
CA ASN A 13 -6.83 1.27 -2.69
C ASN A 13 -6.86 -0.26 -2.61
N VAL A 14 -7.14 -0.82 -1.43
CA VAL A 14 -7.67 -2.18 -1.33
C VAL A 14 -8.97 -2.15 -0.52
N GLU A 15 -10.09 -1.95 -1.18
CA GLU A 15 -11.38 -2.41 -0.69
C GLU A 15 -11.68 -3.76 -1.32
N PHE A 16 -11.50 -4.83 -0.53
CA PHE A 16 -11.97 -6.16 -0.92
C PHE A 16 -13.35 -6.42 -0.30
N VAL A 17 -14.34 -6.60 -1.15
CA VAL A 17 -15.55 -7.34 -0.79
C VAL A 17 -15.22 -8.83 -0.97
N SER A 18 -14.98 -9.53 0.13
CA SER A 18 -14.78 -10.98 0.08
C SER A 18 -16.12 -11.68 -0.13
N GLN A 19 -16.35 -12.17 -1.33
CA GLN A 19 -17.30 -13.27 -1.57
C GLN A 19 -16.56 -14.39 -2.32
N ARG A 20 -16.42 -15.54 -1.65
CA ARG A 20 -16.00 -16.78 -2.29
C ARG A 20 -17.07 -17.23 -3.27
N ALA A 21 -16.74 -17.38 -4.55
CA ALA A 21 -17.59 -18.03 -5.52
C ALA A 21 -17.56 -19.56 -5.30
N PRO A 22 -18.71 -20.25 -5.39
CA PRO A 22 -18.76 -21.70 -5.40
C PRO A 22 -18.30 -22.24 -6.76
N GLY A 23 -17.62 -23.39 -6.76
CA GLY A 23 -17.09 -24.04 -7.93
C GLY A 23 -18.16 -24.37 -8.98
N PHE A 24 -17.78 -24.18 -10.23
CA PHE A 24 -18.52 -24.67 -11.39
C PHE A 24 -17.67 -25.71 -12.12
N ASP A 25 -18.02 -26.99 -11.91
CA ASP A 25 -17.77 -28.05 -12.86
C ASP A 25 -18.89 -28.06 -13.89
N GLY A 26 -18.58 -27.77 -15.13
CA GLY A 26 -19.54 -27.83 -16.21
C GLY A 26 -18.84 -27.71 -17.56
N LEU A 27 -18.39 -28.86 -18.10
CA LEU A 27 -17.97 -28.98 -19.49
C LEU A 27 -19.17 -28.75 -20.42
N ILE A 28 -19.20 -27.61 -21.09
CA ILE A 28 -20.08 -27.40 -22.27
C ILE A 28 -19.17 -27.14 -23.47
N SER A 29 -19.11 -28.13 -24.35
CA SER A 29 -18.51 -28.04 -25.65
C SER A 29 -19.41 -27.20 -26.57
N TYR A 30 -18.93 -26.01 -26.95
CA TYR A 30 -19.44 -25.26 -28.10
C TYR A 30 -18.34 -24.95 -29.09
N SER A 31 -18.30 -25.68 -30.18
CA SER A 31 -17.55 -25.31 -31.38
C SER A 31 -18.33 -24.21 -32.11
N GLN A 32 -17.98 -22.95 -31.89
CA GLN A 32 -18.31 -21.85 -32.80
C GLN A 32 -16.99 -21.27 -33.32
N HIS A 33 -16.93 -21.01 -34.62
CA HIS A 33 -15.83 -20.30 -35.28
C HIS A 33 -15.75 -18.89 -34.66
N MET A 34 -14.95 -18.77 -33.59
CA MET A 34 -14.67 -17.48 -33.00
C MET A 34 -13.57 -16.80 -33.82
N HIS A 35 -13.90 -15.70 -34.46
CA HIS A 35 -12.89 -14.70 -34.80
C HIS A 35 -12.09 -14.41 -33.52
N PRO A 36 -10.76 -14.27 -33.61
CA PRO A 36 -10.03 -13.83 -32.43
C PRO A 36 -10.69 -12.56 -31.89
N PRO A 37 -10.93 -12.48 -30.58
CA PRO A 37 -11.57 -11.30 -30.01
C PRO A 37 -10.78 -10.06 -30.44
N ALA A 38 -11.49 -9.03 -30.86
CA ALA A 38 -10.86 -7.77 -31.25
C ALA A 38 -10.03 -7.24 -30.06
N LYS A 39 -8.80 -6.83 -30.32
CA LYS A 39 -7.93 -6.20 -29.31
C LYS A 39 -8.71 -5.02 -28.70
N PRO A 40 -8.83 -4.93 -27.36
CA PRO A 40 -9.51 -3.78 -26.72
C PRO A 40 -8.72 -2.50 -26.99
N THR A 41 -9.46 -1.40 -27.18
CA THR A 41 -8.84 -0.07 -27.29
C THR A 41 -8.56 0.49 -25.90
N ILE A 42 -7.29 0.82 -25.63
CA ILE A 42 -6.80 1.29 -24.34
C ILE A 42 -6.45 2.78 -24.43
N CYS A 43 -7.00 3.58 -23.54
CA CYS A 43 -6.63 4.98 -23.38
C CYS A 43 -5.87 5.18 -22.05
N LEU A 44 -4.67 5.76 -22.10
CA LEU A 44 -3.97 6.21 -20.91
C LEU A 44 -4.71 7.41 -20.30
N ASN A 45 -4.97 7.36 -18.98
CA ASN A 45 -5.54 8.47 -18.24
C ASN A 45 -4.69 8.81 -17.03
N MET A 46 -4.20 10.05 -16.95
CA MET A 46 -3.22 10.48 -15.95
C MET A 46 -3.46 11.94 -15.55
N ILE A 47 -3.16 12.25 -14.29
CA ILE A 47 -2.92 13.63 -13.82
C ILE A 47 -1.45 13.80 -13.49
N VAL A 48 -0.86 14.97 -13.79
CA VAL A 48 0.56 15.24 -13.57
C VAL A 48 0.80 16.62 -12.97
N LYS A 49 1.90 16.77 -12.24
CA LYS A 49 2.41 18.06 -11.77
C LYS A 49 3.90 18.00 -11.46
N ASN A 50 4.72 18.77 -12.20
CA ASN A 50 6.16 18.88 -12.02
C ASN A 50 6.92 17.54 -12.13
N GLU A 51 6.61 16.75 -13.16
CA GLU A 51 7.16 15.42 -13.39
C GLU A 51 8.13 15.35 -14.58
N ALA A 52 8.67 16.50 -15.05
CA ALA A 52 9.54 16.54 -16.22
C ALA A 52 10.73 15.56 -16.16
N HIS A 53 11.23 15.27 -14.96
CA HIS A 53 12.40 14.42 -14.73
C HIS A 53 12.11 12.90 -14.81
N VAL A 54 10.84 12.48 -14.74
CA VAL A 54 10.44 11.05 -14.71
C VAL A 54 9.41 10.69 -15.78
N ILE A 55 8.60 11.64 -16.26
CA ILE A 55 7.43 11.38 -17.10
C ILE A 55 7.79 10.68 -18.42
N GLU A 56 8.93 10.99 -19.03
CA GLU A 56 9.37 10.35 -20.29
C GLU A 56 9.58 8.85 -20.09
N ARG A 57 10.17 8.43 -18.98
CA ARG A 57 10.38 7.03 -18.60
C ARG A 57 9.05 6.29 -18.46
N CYS A 58 8.07 6.91 -17.82
CA CYS A 58 6.72 6.38 -17.69
C CYS A 58 6.06 6.23 -19.07
N LEU A 59 6.01 7.31 -19.84
CA LEU A 59 5.39 7.31 -21.16
C LEU A 59 6.05 6.32 -22.12
N ALA A 60 7.37 6.16 -22.08
CA ALA A 60 8.09 5.16 -22.88
C ALA A 60 7.62 3.73 -22.56
N SER A 61 7.31 3.45 -21.30
CA SER A 61 6.86 2.14 -20.86
C SER A 61 5.41 1.81 -21.27
N VAL A 62 4.52 2.81 -21.35
CA VAL A 62 3.10 2.61 -21.65
C VAL A 62 2.74 2.80 -23.12
N LYS A 63 3.46 3.67 -23.84
CA LYS A 63 3.17 4.06 -25.22
C LYS A 63 2.97 2.90 -26.21
N PRO A 64 3.71 1.78 -26.15
CA PRO A 64 3.47 0.63 -27.03
C PRO A 64 2.13 -0.07 -26.78
N TRP A 65 1.53 0.11 -25.61
CA TRP A 65 0.41 -0.69 -25.10
C TRP A 65 -0.92 0.05 -25.10
N ILE A 66 -0.94 1.33 -25.47
CA ILE A 66 -2.12 2.20 -25.52
C ILE A 66 -2.43 2.64 -26.95
N ASP A 67 -3.67 2.94 -27.22
CA ASP A 67 -4.14 3.42 -28.52
C ASP A 67 -4.31 4.94 -28.51
N GLN A 68 -4.72 5.51 -27.38
CA GLN A 68 -4.89 6.95 -27.14
C GLN A 68 -4.40 7.35 -25.75
N TRP A 69 -4.31 8.65 -25.49
CA TRP A 69 -3.97 9.18 -24.19
C TRP A 69 -4.69 10.49 -23.87
N VAL A 70 -5.03 10.67 -22.60
CA VAL A 70 -5.52 11.92 -22.01
C VAL A 70 -4.78 12.18 -20.73
N ILE A 71 -4.00 13.26 -20.71
CA ILE A 71 -3.20 13.68 -19.55
C ILE A 71 -3.69 15.06 -19.13
N VAL A 72 -3.92 15.25 -17.82
CA VAL A 72 -4.28 16.54 -17.24
C VAL A 72 -3.11 17.05 -16.41
N ASP A 73 -2.51 18.13 -16.84
CA ASP A 73 -1.50 18.87 -16.09
C ASP A 73 -2.19 19.80 -15.07
N THR A 74 -1.80 19.69 -13.81
CA THR A 74 -2.42 20.42 -12.71
C THR A 74 -1.59 21.61 -12.23
N GLY A 75 -0.85 22.23 -13.15
CA GLY A 75 -0.07 23.43 -12.93
C GLY A 75 1.43 23.16 -12.76
N SER A 76 2.02 22.44 -13.71
CA SER A 76 3.49 22.26 -13.79
C SER A 76 4.19 23.54 -14.23
N THR A 77 5.38 23.73 -13.69
CA THR A 77 6.27 24.88 -13.97
C THR A 77 7.68 24.47 -14.40
N ASP A 78 7.91 23.16 -14.53
CA ASP A 78 9.22 22.56 -14.78
C ASP A 78 9.44 22.08 -16.24
N GLY A 79 8.45 22.32 -17.12
CA GLY A 79 8.49 21.88 -18.52
C GLY A 79 7.82 20.52 -18.77
N THR A 80 7.15 19.91 -17.80
CA THR A 80 6.42 18.65 -17.94
C THR A 80 5.52 18.63 -19.19
N GLN A 81 4.76 19.69 -19.43
CA GLN A 81 3.84 19.79 -20.58
C GLN A 81 4.59 19.67 -21.92
N GLN A 82 5.77 20.29 -22.02
CA GLN A 82 6.56 20.24 -23.23
C GLN A 82 7.11 18.85 -23.48
N VAL A 83 7.59 18.17 -22.45
CA VAL A 83 8.08 16.77 -22.53
C VAL A 83 6.97 15.86 -23.03
N ILE A 84 5.76 15.96 -22.45
CA ILE A 84 4.59 15.14 -22.85
C ILE A 84 4.25 15.40 -24.33
N ARG A 85 4.10 16.65 -24.76
CA ARG A 85 3.73 16.99 -26.14
C ARG A 85 4.76 16.46 -27.15
N GLU A 86 6.03 16.59 -26.85
CA GLU A 86 7.10 16.12 -27.76
C GLU A 86 7.15 14.59 -27.80
N PHE A 87 7.11 13.92 -26.65
CA PHE A 87 7.22 12.47 -26.58
C PHE A 87 6.00 11.73 -27.18
N MET A 88 4.82 12.30 -27.03
CA MET A 88 3.56 11.67 -27.45
C MET A 88 3.03 12.18 -28.81
N LYS A 89 3.76 13.00 -29.52
CA LYS A 89 3.32 13.65 -30.79
C LYS A 89 2.85 12.70 -31.90
N ASP A 90 3.36 11.46 -31.90
CA ASP A 90 3.05 10.41 -32.88
C ASP A 90 1.93 9.45 -32.40
N ARG A 91 1.37 9.69 -31.23
CA ARG A 91 0.25 8.91 -30.66
C ARG A 91 -0.98 9.81 -30.48
N PRO A 92 -2.16 9.43 -30.95
CA PRO A 92 -3.38 10.22 -30.74
C PRO A 92 -3.66 10.48 -29.26
N GLY A 93 -3.96 11.72 -28.89
CA GLY A 93 -4.29 12.07 -27.52
C GLY A 93 -4.28 13.56 -27.25
N GLU A 94 -4.53 13.93 -26.01
CA GLU A 94 -4.72 15.31 -25.60
C GLU A 94 -4.04 15.60 -24.24
N LEU A 95 -3.37 16.75 -24.15
CA LEU A 95 -2.91 17.33 -22.91
C LEU A 95 -3.78 18.53 -22.54
N HIS A 96 -4.42 18.44 -21.39
CA HIS A 96 -5.25 19.50 -20.82
C HIS A 96 -4.56 20.14 -19.62
N GLU A 97 -4.72 21.44 -19.45
CA GLU A 97 -4.25 22.17 -18.29
C GLU A 97 -5.41 22.56 -17.40
N ARG A 98 -5.38 22.19 -16.10
CA ARG A 98 -6.43 22.46 -15.12
C ARG A 98 -5.80 22.94 -13.81
N PRO A 99 -6.46 23.86 -13.10
CA PRO A 99 -5.99 24.24 -11.78
C PRO A 99 -6.08 23.04 -10.81
N TRP A 100 -5.10 22.93 -9.92
CA TRP A 100 -5.15 21.94 -8.84
C TRP A 100 -6.25 22.28 -7.84
N VAL A 101 -7.08 21.28 -7.51
CA VAL A 101 -8.10 21.35 -6.44
C VAL A 101 -7.81 20.27 -5.39
N ASN A 102 -7.95 19.00 -5.75
CA ASN A 102 -7.57 17.82 -4.98
C ASN A 102 -7.47 16.61 -5.92
N PHE A 103 -7.02 15.48 -5.42
CA PHE A 103 -6.80 14.31 -6.27
C PHE A 103 -8.07 13.82 -6.94
N SER A 104 -9.17 13.57 -6.21
CA SER A 104 -10.39 13.07 -6.83
C SER A 104 -11.00 14.05 -7.82
N HIS A 105 -10.98 15.36 -7.54
CA HIS A 105 -11.48 16.37 -8.46
C HIS A 105 -10.75 16.32 -9.81
N ASN A 106 -9.42 16.43 -9.77
CA ASN A 106 -8.62 16.47 -11.00
C ASN A 106 -8.58 15.12 -11.72
N ARG A 107 -8.60 13.99 -11.00
CA ARG A 107 -8.76 12.66 -11.62
C ARG A 107 -10.14 12.48 -12.25
N ASN A 108 -11.20 13.05 -11.68
CA ASN A 108 -12.54 13.01 -12.29
C ASN A 108 -12.62 13.88 -13.55
N GLU A 109 -11.97 15.05 -13.59
CA GLU A 109 -11.85 15.84 -14.82
C GLU A 109 -11.12 15.04 -15.90
N ALA A 110 -9.98 14.43 -15.57
CA ALA A 110 -9.22 13.58 -16.50
C ALA A 110 -10.04 12.37 -16.98
N LEU A 111 -10.78 11.73 -16.07
CA LEU A 111 -11.63 10.59 -16.36
C LEU A 111 -12.74 10.96 -17.36
N GLN A 112 -13.40 12.10 -17.16
CA GLN A 112 -14.46 12.57 -18.07
C GLN A 112 -13.92 12.88 -19.47
N LEU A 113 -12.75 13.50 -19.58
CA LEU A 113 -12.11 13.80 -20.87
C LEU A 113 -11.70 12.53 -21.62
N ALA A 114 -11.38 11.45 -20.90
CA ALA A 114 -10.92 10.18 -21.47
C ALA A 114 -12.06 9.20 -21.79
N ARG A 115 -13.27 9.40 -21.28
CA ARG A 115 -14.35 8.40 -21.27
C ARG A 115 -14.70 7.85 -22.66
N GLU A 116 -14.61 8.66 -23.71
CA GLU A 116 -14.94 8.28 -25.09
C GLU A 116 -13.69 7.96 -25.93
N ARG A 117 -12.52 7.84 -25.30
CA ARG A 117 -11.24 7.68 -25.99
C ARG A 117 -10.74 6.23 -26.05
N GLY A 118 -11.47 5.27 -25.47
CA GLY A 118 -11.14 3.85 -25.50
C GLY A 118 -12.21 3.02 -24.80
N GLU A 119 -12.17 1.71 -25.02
CA GLU A 119 -13.03 0.76 -24.31
C GLU A 119 -12.61 0.61 -22.86
N TYR A 120 -11.29 0.80 -22.61
CA TYR A 120 -10.70 0.77 -21.28
C TYR A 120 -9.79 1.97 -21.04
N LEU A 121 -9.75 2.44 -19.78
CA LEU A 121 -8.80 3.44 -19.32
C LEU A 121 -7.73 2.80 -18.43
N LEU A 122 -6.46 3.04 -18.76
CA LEU A 122 -5.30 2.62 -17.97
C LEU A 122 -4.84 3.79 -17.11
N PHE A 123 -4.72 3.56 -15.80
CA PHE A 123 -4.17 4.50 -14.83
C PHE A 123 -2.75 4.10 -14.43
N ILE A 124 -1.84 5.04 -14.50
CA ILE A 124 -0.47 4.91 -14.02
C ILE A 124 0.02 6.29 -13.59
N ASP A 125 0.85 6.37 -12.56
CA ASP A 125 1.42 7.63 -12.10
C ASP A 125 2.76 7.93 -12.82
N ALA A 126 3.16 9.20 -12.85
CA ALA A 126 4.28 9.67 -13.69
C ALA A 126 5.65 9.07 -13.29
N ASP A 127 5.81 8.67 -12.04
CA ASP A 127 7.03 8.05 -11.51
C ASP A 127 7.01 6.51 -11.57
N GLU A 128 6.08 5.94 -12.32
CA GLU A 128 5.90 4.50 -12.47
C GLU A 128 6.25 4.02 -13.88
N GLN A 129 6.46 2.72 -14.01
CA GLN A 129 6.71 2.06 -15.30
C GLN A 129 5.82 0.84 -15.45
N LEU A 130 5.17 0.71 -16.60
CA LEU A 130 4.45 -0.50 -16.98
C LEU A 130 5.44 -1.50 -17.59
N ARG A 131 5.59 -2.66 -16.99
CA ARG A 131 6.41 -3.76 -17.50
C ARG A 131 5.52 -4.87 -18.00
N MET A 132 5.72 -5.24 -19.25
CA MET A 132 4.97 -6.30 -19.92
C MET A 132 5.86 -7.52 -20.13
N PRO A 133 5.33 -8.75 -20.04
CA PRO A 133 6.03 -9.94 -20.54
C PRO A 133 6.36 -9.80 -22.04
N GLU A 134 7.44 -10.45 -22.49
CA GLU A 134 7.90 -10.34 -23.89
C GLU A 134 6.83 -10.74 -24.90
N ASP A 135 6.05 -11.77 -24.61
CA ASP A 135 5.01 -12.30 -25.49
C ASP A 135 3.60 -11.81 -25.13
N PHE A 136 3.49 -10.70 -24.37
CA PHE A 136 2.17 -10.22 -23.95
C PHE A 136 1.36 -9.66 -25.12
N ALA A 137 0.13 -10.10 -25.19
CA ALA A 137 -0.91 -9.47 -26.01
C ALA A 137 -2.14 -9.23 -25.14
N TRP A 138 -2.81 -8.11 -25.36
CA TRP A 138 -4.06 -7.84 -24.64
C TRP A 138 -5.04 -8.98 -24.87
N PRO A 139 -5.52 -9.65 -23.82
CA PRO A 139 -6.60 -10.63 -23.95
C PRO A 139 -7.93 -9.90 -24.24
N ALA A 140 -8.98 -10.66 -24.54
CA ALA A 140 -10.34 -10.13 -24.45
C ALA A 140 -10.59 -9.67 -23.01
N LEU A 141 -10.94 -8.40 -22.85
CA LEU A 141 -11.27 -7.80 -21.57
C LEU A 141 -12.80 -7.75 -21.41
N GLU A 142 -13.31 -8.46 -20.42
CA GLU A 142 -14.74 -8.59 -20.18
C GLU A 142 -15.17 -7.95 -18.83
N ALA A 143 -14.26 -7.88 -17.86
CA ALA A 143 -14.54 -7.34 -16.55
C ALA A 143 -14.70 -5.81 -16.57
N ASP A 144 -15.42 -5.29 -15.57
CA ASP A 144 -15.62 -3.86 -15.40
C ASP A 144 -14.34 -3.15 -14.93
N GLY A 145 -13.51 -3.84 -14.19
CA GLY A 145 -12.21 -3.34 -13.73
C GLY A 145 -11.21 -4.45 -13.49
N TYR A 146 -9.94 -4.11 -13.58
CA TYR A 146 -8.82 -5.03 -13.39
C TYR A 146 -7.79 -4.49 -12.42
N PHE A 147 -7.37 -5.38 -11.52
CA PHE A 147 -6.15 -5.17 -10.74
C PHE A 147 -4.92 -5.51 -11.57
N LEU A 148 -3.89 -4.67 -11.47
CA LEU A 148 -2.54 -4.98 -11.89
C LEU A 148 -1.65 -5.18 -10.67
N THR A 149 -0.67 -6.06 -10.79
CA THR A 149 0.38 -6.23 -9.78
C THR A 149 1.30 -5.01 -9.78
N CYS A 150 1.57 -4.46 -8.60
CA CYS A 150 2.53 -3.38 -8.39
C CYS A 150 3.72 -3.90 -7.60
N HIS A 151 4.93 -3.57 -8.05
CA HIS A 151 6.17 -3.84 -7.32
C HIS A 151 6.79 -2.56 -6.81
N MET A 152 7.12 -2.54 -5.52
CA MET A 152 7.71 -1.40 -4.87
C MET A 152 8.68 -1.81 -3.76
N ALA A 153 9.95 -1.48 -3.89
CA ALA A 153 10.97 -1.72 -2.86
C ALA A 153 10.94 -3.14 -2.25
N GLY A 154 10.71 -4.16 -3.10
CA GLY A 154 10.64 -5.56 -2.66
C GLY A 154 9.27 -6.02 -2.12
N THR A 155 8.27 -5.14 -2.12
CA THR A 155 6.88 -5.44 -1.78
C THR A 155 6.05 -5.58 -3.05
N GLU A 156 5.14 -6.54 -3.05
CA GLU A 156 4.17 -6.77 -4.11
C GLU A 156 2.75 -6.53 -3.59
N TYR A 157 1.93 -5.80 -4.35
CA TYR A 157 0.53 -5.54 -4.02
C TYR A 157 -0.30 -5.36 -5.28
N GLN A 158 -1.63 -5.38 -5.14
CA GLN A 158 -2.57 -5.21 -6.23
C GLN A 158 -3.15 -3.80 -6.22
N ARG A 159 -3.28 -3.18 -7.40
CA ARG A 159 -3.87 -1.86 -7.57
C ARG A 159 -4.89 -1.85 -8.71
N ASN A 160 -6.01 -1.17 -8.49
CA ASN A 160 -6.99 -0.87 -9.52
C ASN A 160 -6.32 0.00 -10.60
N ALA A 161 -6.10 -0.54 -11.78
CA ALA A 161 -5.33 0.17 -12.78
C ALA A 161 -5.99 0.22 -14.16
N LEU A 162 -7.01 -0.61 -14.44
CA LEU A 162 -7.69 -0.64 -15.72
C LEU A 162 -9.20 -0.74 -15.50
N ILE A 163 -9.98 0.14 -16.14
CA ILE A 163 -11.45 0.16 -16.03
C ILE A 163 -12.13 0.23 -17.39
N ALA A 164 -13.27 -0.44 -17.51
CA ALA A 164 -14.13 -0.33 -18.70
C ALA A 164 -14.90 1.01 -18.71
N THR A 165 -14.88 1.71 -19.84
CA THR A 165 -15.52 3.04 -19.96
C THR A 165 -17.06 2.99 -20.01
N ARG A 166 -17.64 1.79 -20.16
CA ARG A 166 -19.11 1.59 -20.20
C ARG A 166 -19.81 1.95 -18.90
N LEU A 167 -19.09 1.97 -17.74
CA LEU A 167 -19.65 2.32 -16.44
C LEU A 167 -19.36 3.78 -16.06
N PRO A 168 -20.22 4.40 -15.27
CA PRO A 168 -20.05 5.78 -14.81
C PRO A 168 -19.10 5.86 -13.61
N TRP A 169 -17.86 5.45 -13.81
CA TRP A 169 -16.83 5.52 -12.78
C TRP A 169 -16.60 6.94 -12.28
N ARG A 170 -16.24 7.03 -11.02
CA ARG A 170 -15.78 8.26 -10.38
C ARG A 170 -14.71 7.95 -9.31
N TRP A 171 -13.82 8.89 -9.13
CA TRP A 171 -12.88 8.90 -8.03
C TRP A 171 -13.52 9.57 -6.82
N GLU A 172 -13.39 8.94 -5.65
CA GLU A 172 -13.84 9.46 -4.36
C GLU A 172 -12.67 9.62 -3.40
N GLY A 173 -12.72 10.67 -2.55
CA GLY A 173 -11.69 10.99 -1.58
C GLY A 173 -10.77 12.11 -2.01
N VAL A 174 -10.51 13.07 -1.11
CA VAL A 174 -9.66 14.24 -1.41
C VAL A 174 -8.19 13.86 -1.59
N ILE A 175 -7.77 12.76 -0.96
CA ILE A 175 -6.49 12.08 -1.08
C ILE A 175 -6.70 10.60 -0.75
N HIS A 176 -5.80 9.72 -1.21
CA HIS A 176 -5.99 8.26 -1.14
C HIS A 176 -7.33 7.86 -1.74
N GLU A 177 -7.61 8.47 -2.86
CA GLU A 177 -8.85 8.32 -3.62
C GLU A 177 -9.00 6.89 -4.18
N PHE A 178 -10.23 6.48 -4.36
CA PHE A 178 -10.56 5.17 -4.91
C PHE A 178 -11.64 5.30 -5.98
N LEU A 179 -11.67 4.33 -6.89
CA LEU A 179 -12.66 4.25 -7.95
C LEU A 179 -13.93 3.54 -7.49
N THR A 180 -15.07 4.12 -7.82
CA THR A 180 -16.39 3.54 -7.60
C THR A 180 -17.28 3.74 -8.82
N ALA A 181 -18.16 2.78 -9.06
CA ALA A 181 -19.26 2.92 -10.02
C ALA A 181 -20.45 2.13 -9.51
N PRO A 182 -21.68 2.63 -9.71
CA PRO A 182 -22.90 1.85 -9.48
C PRO A 182 -22.86 0.57 -10.33
N ASP A 183 -23.33 -0.53 -9.75
CA ASP A 183 -23.47 -1.84 -10.41
C ASP A 183 -22.16 -2.46 -10.95
N ALA A 184 -21.00 -1.91 -10.61
CA ALA A 184 -19.73 -2.50 -10.99
C ALA A 184 -19.58 -3.90 -10.38
N GLN A 185 -19.23 -4.88 -11.23
CA GLN A 185 -18.92 -6.24 -10.79
C GLN A 185 -17.57 -6.28 -10.08
N PRO A 186 -17.30 -7.31 -9.28
CA PRO A 186 -16.00 -7.48 -8.63
C PRO A 186 -14.84 -7.37 -9.63
N TRP A 187 -13.77 -6.71 -9.21
CA TRP A 187 -12.56 -6.55 -10.01
C TRP A 187 -11.91 -7.89 -10.33
N ALA A 188 -11.47 -8.05 -11.58
CA ALA A 188 -10.68 -9.21 -11.99
C ALA A 188 -9.18 -8.94 -11.86
N GLN A 189 -8.39 -9.99 -11.69
CA GLN A 189 -6.95 -9.90 -11.80
C GLN A 189 -6.54 -9.97 -13.27
N LEU A 190 -5.69 -9.05 -13.74
CA LEU A 190 -5.06 -9.14 -15.06
C LEU A 190 -3.63 -9.67 -14.89
N PRO A 191 -3.38 -10.94 -15.25
CA PRO A 191 -2.04 -11.50 -15.15
C PRO A 191 -1.14 -10.98 -16.30
N GLY A 192 0.13 -10.81 -15.99
CA GLY A 192 1.17 -10.43 -16.96
C GLY A 192 1.68 -9.00 -16.75
N PRO A 193 0.90 -7.93 -16.98
CA PRO A 193 1.34 -6.57 -16.74
C PRO A 193 1.70 -6.31 -15.28
N VAL A 194 2.83 -5.63 -15.06
CA VAL A 194 3.30 -5.23 -13.73
C VAL A 194 3.61 -3.74 -13.73
N ILE A 195 3.15 -3.02 -12.73
CA ILE A 195 3.50 -1.63 -12.49
C ILE A 195 4.69 -1.59 -11.53
N TRP A 196 5.80 -1.03 -11.99
CA TRP A 196 6.99 -0.83 -11.18
C TRP A 196 7.00 0.59 -10.61
N VAL A 197 6.94 0.71 -9.28
CA VAL A 197 6.86 1.99 -8.56
C VAL A 197 8.25 2.43 -8.11
N SER A 198 8.71 3.61 -8.56
CA SER A 198 10.06 4.10 -8.28
C SER A 198 10.13 5.09 -7.11
N HIS A 199 9.04 5.75 -6.74
CA HIS A 199 8.98 6.77 -5.68
C HIS A 199 9.97 7.93 -5.85
N ASP A 200 10.20 8.34 -7.06
CA ASP A 200 11.09 9.46 -7.39
C ASP A 200 10.36 10.65 -8.06
N GLY A 201 9.02 10.62 -8.05
CA GLY A 201 8.16 11.69 -8.52
C GLY A 201 8.22 12.96 -7.67
N ALA A 202 7.62 14.04 -8.17
CA ALA A 202 7.64 15.35 -7.51
C ALA A 202 7.09 15.31 -6.08
N ARG A 203 6.01 14.56 -5.86
CA ARG A 203 5.39 14.42 -4.53
C ARG A 203 6.33 13.74 -3.52
N ALA A 204 7.07 12.71 -3.93
CA ALA A 204 8.02 12.00 -3.07
C ALA A 204 9.24 12.86 -2.71
N ARG A 205 9.56 13.85 -3.53
CA ARG A 205 10.67 14.80 -3.35
C ARG A 205 10.28 16.06 -2.60
N ASP A 206 8.99 16.29 -2.40
CA ASP A 206 8.47 17.46 -1.70
C ASP A 206 8.52 17.23 -0.17
N PRO A 207 9.35 17.97 0.59
CA PRO A 207 9.48 17.79 2.03
C PRO A 207 8.19 18.12 2.79
N ASP A 208 7.32 18.95 2.19
CA ASP A 208 6.07 19.39 2.79
C ASP A 208 4.87 18.51 2.40
N THR A 209 5.10 17.37 1.74
CA THR A 209 4.03 16.48 1.27
C THR A 209 3.01 16.17 2.37
N TYR A 210 3.47 15.71 3.52
CA TYR A 210 2.56 15.33 4.62
C TYR A 210 1.87 16.54 5.26
N LEU A 211 2.49 17.71 5.26
CA LEU A 211 1.85 18.92 5.74
C LEU A 211 0.71 19.38 4.81
N LYS A 212 0.90 19.23 3.51
CA LYS A 212 -0.14 19.48 2.49
C LYS A 212 -1.29 18.48 2.62
N ASP A 213 -0.99 17.21 2.87
CA ASP A 213 -1.99 16.16 3.11
C ASP A 213 -2.81 16.44 4.36
N ILE A 214 -2.16 16.83 5.45
CA ILE A 214 -2.82 17.23 6.69
C ILE A 214 -3.80 18.37 6.41
N ALA A 215 -3.36 19.45 5.75
CA ALA A 215 -4.21 20.60 5.46
C ALA A 215 -5.44 20.22 4.61
N LEU A 216 -5.25 19.33 3.63
CA LEU A 216 -6.31 18.84 2.76
C LEU A 216 -7.33 17.99 3.54
N LEU A 217 -6.85 17.06 4.36
CA LEU A 217 -7.68 16.14 5.16
C LEU A 217 -8.42 16.89 6.30
N GLU A 218 -7.77 17.84 6.97
CA GLU A 218 -8.43 18.72 7.94
C GLU A 218 -9.54 19.54 7.29
N GLY A 219 -9.29 20.04 6.06
CA GLY A 219 -10.29 20.74 5.27
C GLY A 219 -11.51 19.86 4.97
N ALA A 220 -11.29 18.63 4.54
CA ALA A 220 -12.34 17.67 4.25
C ALA A 220 -13.12 17.27 5.53
N LEU A 221 -12.43 17.04 6.65
CA LEU A 221 -13.08 16.70 7.93
C LEU A 221 -13.85 17.85 8.56
N ARG A 222 -13.61 19.12 8.18
CA ARG A 222 -14.51 20.21 8.57
C ARG A 222 -15.88 20.13 7.90
N ALA A 223 -15.92 19.62 6.66
CA ALA A 223 -17.16 19.41 5.93
C ALA A 223 -17.86 18.09 6.33
N GLU A 224 -17.07 17.05 6.56
CA GLU A 224 -17.52 15.69 6.87
C GLU A 224 -16.83 15.17 8.15
N PRO A 225 -17.25 15.66 9.36
CA PRO A 225 -16.53 15.36 10.60
C PRO A 225 -16.38 13.86 10.88
N ASP A 226 -17.38 13.05 10.56
CA ASP A 226 -17.41 11.63 10.89
C ASP A 226 -16.92 10.71 9.76
N HIS A 227 -16.18 11.27 8.78
CA HIS A 227 -15.65 10.48 7.68
C HIS A 227 -14.45 9.61 8.15
N THR A 228 -14.70 8.29 8.26
CA THR A 228 -13.74 7.31 8.84
C THR A 228 -12.42 7.27 8.10
N ARG A 229 -12.44 7.21 6.75
CA ARG A 229 -11.26 7.14 5.90
C ARG A 229 -10.40 8.41 6.01
N TYR A 230 -11.00 9.61 6.02
CA TYR A 230 -10.23 10.85 6.20
C TYR A 230 -9.59 10.93 7.59
N THR A 231 -10.30 10.48 8.63
CA THR A 231 -9.73 10.38 9.99
C THR A 231 -8.53 9.44 10.03
N PHE A 232 -8.62 8.30 9.34
CA PHE A 232 -7.54 7.32 9.25
C PHE A 232 -6.30 7.90 8.56
N TYR A 233 -6.46 8.49 7.38
CA TYR A 233 -5.34 9.05 6.63
C TYR A 233 -4.77 10.33 7.26
N LEU A 234 -5.59 11.11 7.97
CA LEU A 234 -5.10 12.24 8.76
C LEU A 234 -4.18 11.76 9.89
N ALA A 235 -4.55 10.66 10.57
CA ALA A 235 -3.70 10.05 11.57
C ALA A 235 -2.34 9.61 11.00
N GLN A 236 -2.34 9.00 9.83
CA GLN A 236 -1.12 8.59 9.13
C GLN A 236 -0.28 9.81 8.71
N SER A 237 -0.90 10.83 8.10
CA SER A 237 -0.20 12.04 7.67
C SER A 237 0.45 12.78 8.85
N TYR A 238 -0.21 12.83 10.00
CA TYR A 238 0.39 13.37 11.22
C TYR A 238 1.58 12.52 11.68
N ARG A 239 1.47 11.19 11.68
CA ARG A 239 2.58 10.28 12.01
C ARG A 239 3.79 10.53 11.10
N ASP A 240 3.56 10.60 9.80
CA ASP A 240 4.61 10.71 8.78
C ASP A 240 5.23 12.13 8.76
N ALA A 241 4.48 13.13 9.25
CA ALA A 241 4.99 14.48 9.55
C ALA A 241 5.69 14.60 10.92
N GLY A 242 5.82 13.50 11.69
CA GLY A 242 6.42 13.52 13.02
C GLY A 242 5.55 14.18 14.11
N ARG A 243 4.27 14.42 13.85
CA ARG A 243 3.32 15.04 14.78
C ARG A 243 2.60 13.96 15.60
N PHE A 244 3.33 13.29 16.49
CA PHE A 244 2.88 12.05 17.13
C PHE A 244 1.68 12.22 18.06
N GLU A 245 1.56 13.35 18.77
CA GLU A 245 0.41 13.63 19.64
C GLU A 245 -0.88 13.80 18.83
N GLN A 246 -0.82 14.53 17.70
CA GLN A 246 -1.97 14.70 16.82
C GLN A 246 -2.32 13.37 16.14
N SER A 247 -1.31 12.61 15.72
CA SER A 247 -1.48 11.27 15.17
C SER A 247 -2.19 10.34 16.15
N LEU A 248 -1.73 10.30 17.41
CA LEU A 248 -2.36 9.53 18.49
C LEU A 248 -3.84 9.88 18.64
N ALA A 249 -4.16 11.17 18.72
CA ALA A 249 -5.54 11.63 18.88
C ALA A 249 -6.44 11.13 17.73
N GLN A 250 -5.96 11.21 16.47
CA GLN A 250 -6.72 10.76 15.30
C GLN A 250 -6.82 9.25 15.21
N TYR A 251 -5.77 8.49 15.55
CA TYR A 251 -5.86 7.03 15.60
C TYR A 251 -6.83 6.53 16.67
N LEU A 252 -6.83 7.12 17.87
CA LEU A 252 -7.81 6.80 18.93
C LEU A 252 -9.23 7.12 18.47
N ARG A 253 -9.43 8.27 17.81
CA ARG A 253 -10.70 8.61 17.20
C ARG A 253 -11.13 7.58 16.17
N ARG A 254 -10.24 7.22 15.21
CA ARG A 254 -10.55 6.24 14.19
C ARG A 254 -10.90 4.86 14.78
N ALA A 255 -10.18 4.42 15.79
CA ALA A 255 -10.43 3.15 16.48
C ALA A 255 -11.84 3.09 17.14
N SER A 256 -12.36 4.23 17.58
CA SER A 256 -13.71 4.33 18.18
C SER A 256 -14.85 4.45 17.15
N MET A 257 -14.54 4.71 15.87
CA MET A 257 -15.54 4.81 14.81
C MET A 257 -15.94 3.43 14.27
N GLY A 258 -17.09 3.33 13.62
CA GLY A 258 -17.53 2.12 12.91
C GLY A 258 -16.75 1.86 11.62
N GLY A 259 -17.27 0.98 10.78
CA GLY A 259 -16.72 0.66 9.46
C GLY A 259 -15.77 -0.52 9.46
N TRP A 260 -14.77 -0.50 8.60
CA TRP A 260 -13.91 -1.65 8.33
C TRP A 260 -13.08 -2.06 9.56
N GLU A 261 -13.27 -3.31 10.01
CA GLU A 261 -12.67 -3.85 11.23
C GLU A 261 -11.13 -3.86 11.21
N GLU A 262 -10.52 -4.18 10.06
CA GLU A 262 -9.06 -4.20 9.96
C GLU A 262 -8.47 -2.79 10.09
N GLU A 263 -9.14 -1.77 9.53
CA GLU A 263 -8.72 -0.38 9.65
C GLU A 263 -8.87 0.15 11.08
N ARG A 264 -9.97 -0.22 11.76
CA ARG A 264 -10.17 0.11 13.18
C ARG A 264 -9.08 -0.51 14.06
N TRP A 265 -8.81 -1.79 13.85
CA TRP A 265 -7.77 -2.51 14.57
C TRP A 265 -6.39 -1.91 14.28
N PHE A 266 -6.08 -1.64 13.02
CA PHE A 266 -4.79 -1.02 12.65
C PHE A 266 -4.63 0.35 13.30
N ALA A 267 -5.68 1.16 13.36
CA ALA A 267 -5.68 2.44 14.07
C ALA A 267 -5.38 2.25 15.57
N GLN A 268 -5.97 1.25 16.23
CA GLN A 268 -5.69 0.93 17.64
C GLN A 268 -4.23 0.49 17.83
N PHE A 269 -3.70 -0.34 16.95
CA PHE A 269 -2.30 -0.75 16.99
C PHE A 269 -1.34 0.42 16.79
N GLN A 270 -1.62 1.30 15.81
CA GLN A 270 -0.82 2.51 15.60
C GLN A 270 -0.92 3.49 16.77
N ALA A 271 -2.07 3.59 17.44
CA ALA A 271 -2.18 4.39 18.66
C ALA A 271 -1.23 3.91 19.75
N ALA A 272 -1.04 2.59 19.92
CA ALA A 272 -0.05 2.04 20.84
C ALA A 272 1.39 2.46 20.48
N LYS A 273 1.72 2.45 19.18
CA LYS A 273 3.02 2.94 18.68
C LYS A 273 3.19 4.45 18.92
N MET A 274 2.14 5.23 18.76
CA MET A 274 2.19 6.68 19.03
C MET A 274 2.34 6.98 20.52
N LEU A 275 1.69 6.22 21.41
CA LEU A 275 1.91 6.33 22.86
C LEU A 275 3.38 6.11 23.23
N GLU A 276 4.03 5.12 22.62
CA GLU A 276 5.46 4.88 22.80
C GLU A 276 6.29 6.08 22.28
N ARG A 277 5.99 6.58 21.08
CA ARG A 277 6.71 7.71 20.45
C ARG A 277 6.55 9.04 21.22
N THR A 278 5.43 9.23 21.91
CA THR A 278 5.17 10.40 22.76
C THR A 278 5.75 10.28 24.16
N GLY A 279 6.44 9.17 24.47
CA GLY A 279 7.06 8.96 25.78
C GLY A 279 6.06 8.67 26.90
N ALA A 280 4.90 8.09 26.58
CA ALA A 280 3.94 7.69 27.58
C ALA A 280 4.54 6.68 28.60
N ALA A 281 3.96 6.65 29.80
CA ALA A 281 4.42 5.73 30.86
C ALA A 281 4.36 4.25 30.39
N ALA A 282 5.37 3.45 30.73
CA ALA A 282 5.50 2.07 30.30
C ALA A 282 4.26 1.18 30.55
N PRO A 283 3.52 1.30 31.67
CA PRO A 283 2.27 0.56 31.84
C PRO A 283 1.21 0.90 30.76
N ALA A 284 1.09 2.16 30.37
CA ALA A 284 0.13 2.60 29.35
C ALA A 284 0.49 2.07 27.95
N VAL A 285 1.80 2.08 27.61
CA VAL A 285 2.29 1.54 26.34
C VAL A 285 2.01 0.02 26.25
N ARG A 286 2.34 -0.72 27.34
CA ARG A 286 2.09 -2.16 27.41
C ARG A 286 0.62 -2.50 27.30
N GLU A 287 -0.23 -1.78 28.02
CA GLU A 287 -1.68 -1.97 27.98
C GLU A 287 -2.24 -1.71 26.58
N ALA A 288 -1.77 -0.68 25.88
CA ALA A 288 -2.21 -0.35 24.54
C ALA A 288 -1.87 -1.45 23.52
N TYR A 289 -0.65 -2.01 23.57
CA TYR A 289 -0.27 -3.14 22.70
C TYR A 289 -1.07 -4.41 23.04
N LEU A 290 -1.27 -4.72 24.32
CA LEU A 290 -2.08 -5.86 24.75
C LEU A 290 -3.55 -5.71 24.34
N SER A 291 -4.09 -4.50 24.44
CA SER A 291 -5.46 -4.21 23.97
C SER A 291 -5.57 -4.38 22.45
N ALA A 292 -4.56 -3.97 21.68
CA ALA A 292 -4.55 -4.20 20.23
C ALA A 292 -4.48 -5.69 19.90
N TYR A 293 -3.68 -6.48 20.63
CA TYR A 293 -3.65 -7.93 20.48
C TYR A 293 -4.98 -8.58 20.85
N ALA A 294 -5.57 -8.19 21.98
CA ALA A 294 -6.86 -8.74 22.43
C ALA A 294 -8.01 -8.44 21.44
N ALA A 295 -7.98 -7.28 20.79
CA ALA A 295 -8.98 -6.90 19.79
C ALA A 295 -8.88 -7.74 18.50
N ARG A 296 -7.68 -8.26 18.14
CA ARG A 296 -7.49 -9.12 16.97
C ARG A 296 -6.38 -10.14 17.21
N PRO A 297 -6.71 -11.26 17.91
CA PRO A 297 -5.69 -12.23 18.34
C PRO A 297 -5.00 -13.01 17.21
N SER A 298 -5.46 -12.87 15.97
CA SER A 298 -4.81 -13.44 14.77
C SER A 298 -3.59 -12.62 14.30
N ARG A 299 -3.39 -11.41 14.84
CA ARG A 299 -2.33 -10.49 14.45
C ARG A 299 -1.19 -10.52 15.46
N ALA A 300 0.00 -10.93 15.03
CA ALA A 300 1.20 -11.06 15.86
C ALA A 300 1.94 -9.74 16.08
N GLU A 301 1.69 -8.72 15.26
CA GLU A 301 2.42 -7.46 15.26
C GLU A 301 2.43 -6.75 16.63
N PRO A 302 1.31 -6.66 17.38
CA PRO A 302 1.33 -6.02 18.69
C PRO A 302 2.24 -6.75 19.70
N LEU A 303 2.26 -8.08 19.65
CA LEU A 303 3.13 -8.87 20.54
C LEU A 303 4.60 -8.78 20.15
N CYS A 304 4.90 -8.73 18.86
CA CYS A 304 6.26 -8.55 18.38
C CYS A 304 6.82 -7.17 18.78
N GLU A 305 6.02 -6.10 18.61
CA GLU A 305 6.40 -4.75 19.06
C GLU A 305 6.51 -4.67 20.58
N LEU A 306 5.64 -5.35 21.32
CA LEU A 306 5.72 -5.41 22.77
C LEU A 306 6.98 -6.18 23.25
N ALA A 307 7.39 -7.24 22.54
CA ALA A 307 8.63 -7.95 22.81
C ALA A 307 9.86 -7.05 22.59
N ARG A 308 9.87 -6.29 21.47
CA ARG A 308 10.91 -5.27 21.21
C ARG A 308 10.94 -4.22 22.32
N TYR A 309 9.78 -3.66 22.67
CA TYR A 309 9.66 -2.67 23.73
C TYR A 309 10.22 -3.18 25.06
N CYS A 310 9.87 -4.41 25.45
CA CYS A 310 10.39 -5.05 26.66
C CYS A 310 11.92 -5.23 26.59
N ARG A 311 12.48 -5.65 25.45
CA ARG A 311 13.92 -5.79 25.24
C ARG A 311 14.65 -4.45 25.44
N GLU A 312 14.14 -3.38 24.88
CA GLU A 312 14.72 -2.03 24.99
C GLU A 312 14.70 -1.49 26.42
N HIS A 313 13.74 -1.97 27.22
CA HIS A 313 13.63 -1.65 28.65
C HIS A 313 14.26 -2.73 29.57
N GLN A 314 14.98 -3.72 29.01
CA GLN A 314 15.63 -4.83 29.73
C GLN A 314 14.65 -5.75 30.50
N ASP A 315 13.37 -5.72 30.15
CA ASP A 315 12.33 -6.61 30.69
C ASP A 315 12.34 -7.96 29.94
N PHE A 316 13.50 -8.59 29.84
CA PHE A 316 13.75 -9.74 28.95
C PHE A 316 12.80 -10.92 29.17
N ALA A 317 12.38 -11.17 30.39
CA ALA A 317 11.48 -12.28 30.70
C ALA A 317 10.08 -12.05 30.05
N LEU A 318 9.55 -10.84 30.14
CA LEU A 318 8.31 -10.46 29.46
C LEU A 318 8.50 -10.44 27.94
N GLY A 319 9.62 -9.87 27.48
CA GLY A 319 9.96 -9.86 26.05
C GLY A 319 10.00 -11.26 25.44
N ALA A 320 10.63 -12.21 26.12
CA ALA A 320 10.69 -13.62 25.69
C ALA A 320 9.29 -14.26 25.62
N MET A 321 8.42 -14.00 26.61
CA MET A 321 7.05 -14.52 26.63
C MET A 321 6.23 -14.01 25.44
N PHE A 322 6.26 -12.72 25.17
CA PHE A 322 5.53 -12.12 24.05
C PHE A 322 6.10 -12.57 22.70
N ALA A 323 7.42 -12.61 22.56
CA ALA A 323 8.07 -13.07 21.33
C ALA A 323 7.78 -14.54 21.03
N LEU A 324 7.74 -15.40 22.06
CA LEU A 324 7.39 -16.82 21.91
C LEU A 324 5.98 -16.99 21.35
N GLN A 325 5.03 -16.24 21.89
CA GLN A 325 3.66 -16.25 21.40
C GLN A 325 3.59 -15.75 19.95
N ALA A 326 4.23 -14.61 19.64
CA ALA A 326 4.26 -14.04 18.29
C ALA A 326 4.90 -14.98 17.27
N ALA A 327 6.04 -15.60 17.61
CA ALA A 327 6.78 -16.52 16.72
C ALA A 327 6.04 -17.84 16.43
N GLY A 328 5.03 -18.18 17.23
CA GLY A 328 4.15 -19.33 17.03
C GLY A 328 2.93 -19.04 16.17
N MET A 329 2.66 -17.78 15.82
CA MET A 329 1.47 -17.40 15.07
C MET A 329 1.67 -17.51 13.56
N PRO A 330 0.68 -18.05 12.81
CA PRO A 330 0.72 -18.07 11.35
C PRO A 330 0.45 -16.67 10.76
N MET A 331 0.84 -16.48 9.50
CA MET A 331 0.44 -15.30 8.72
C MET A 331 -1.10 -15.21 8.69
N PRO A 332 -1.70 -14.06 9.04
CA PRO A 332 -3.15 -13.89 9.02
C PRO A 332 -3.68 -13.82 7.58
N ALA A 333 -5.00 -14.02 7.45
CA ALA A 333 -5.70 -13.83 6.18
C ALA A 333 -6.12 -12.36 5.94
N ASP A 334 -5.75 -11.47 6.84
CA ASP A 334 -6.00 -10.03 6.72
C ASP A 334 -5.28 -9.43 5.52
N ILE A 335 -5.84 -8.36 4.99
CA ILE A 335 -5.31 -7.67 3.81
C ILE A 335 -4.72 -6.29 4.12
N LEU A 336 -5.15 -5.65 5.23
CA LEU A 336 -4.69 -4.31 5.56
C LEU A 336 -3.37 -4.36 6.36
N PHE A 337 -2.30 -3.84 5.76
CA PHE A 337 -1.01 -3.57 6.39
C PHE A 337 -0.46 -4.72 7.27
N VAL A 338 -0.52 -5.96 6.75
CA VAL A 338 0.13 -7.09 7.41
C VAL A 338 1.65 -6.93 7.29
N ASP A 339 2.33 -6.82 8.44
CA ASP A 339 3.81 -6.79 8.45
C ASP A 339 4.36 -8.22 8.30
N ALA A 340 4.58 -8.63 7.07
CA ALA A 340 5.11 -9.96 6.76
C ALA A 340 6.46 -10.24 7.44
N ALA A 341 7.26 -9.22 7.75
CA ALA A 341 8.54 -9.39 8.44
C ALA A 341 8.34 -9.94 9.86
N VAL A 342 7.26 -9.58 10.54
CA VAL A 342 6.93 -10.13 11.86
C VAL A 342 6.82 -11.64 11.81
N TYR A 343 6.13 -12.19 10.83
CA TYR A 343 5.87 -13.61 10.68
C TYR A 343 7.05 -14.39 10.08
N ARG A 344 7.86 -13.72 9.25
CA ARG A 344 9.01 -14.36 8.59
C ARG A 344 10.23 -14.41 9.48
N TRP A 345 10.53 -13.34 10.23
CA TRP A 345 11.79 -13.27 10.95
C TRP A 345 11.78 -12.44 12.25
N ARG A 346 11.06 -11.29 12.34
CA ARG A 346 11.17 -10.36 13.46
C ARG A 346 10.80 -10.99 14.80
N ALA A 347 9.69 -11.75 14.85
CA ALA A 347 9.26 -12.40 16.08
C ALA A 347 10.27 -13.47 16.58
N LEU A 348 10.89 -14.20 15.65
CA LEU A 348 11.97 -15.15 15.99
C LEU A 348 13.24 -14.44 16.48
N ASP A 349 13.58 -13.32 15.89
CA ASP A 349 14.73 -12.52 16.30
C ASP A 349 14.53 -11.93 17.70
N GLU A 350 13.36 -11.35 17.97
CA GLU A 350 13.03 -10.88 19.33
C GLU A 350 13.05 -12.03 20.36
N LEU A 351 12.59 -13.23 19.98
CA LEU A 351 12.68 -14.39 20.85
C LEU A 351 14.13 -14.80 21.10
N ALA A 352 14.95 -14.83 20.04
CA ALA A 352 16.36 -15.19 20.17
C ALA A 352 17.10 -14.22 21.11
N VAL A 353 16.85 -12.92 21.01
CA VAL A 353 17.56 -11.96 21.86
C VAL A 353 17.02 -11.97 23.29
N ASN A 354 15.69 -11.88 23.48
CA ASN A 354 15.12 -11.80 24.83
C ASN A 354 15.36 -13.08 25.67
N ALA A 355 15.18 -14.27 25.07
CA ALA A 355 15.29 -15.54 25.79
C ALA A 355 16.72 -15.83 26.28
N PHE A 356 17.75 -15.25 25.66
CA PHE A 356 19.13 -15.39 26.09
C PHE A 356 19.34 -14.98 27.55
N TYR A 357 18.66 -13.90 27.97
CA TYR A 357 18.76 -13.34 29.33
C TYR A 357 17.81 -14.00 30.36
N THR A 358 17.20 -15.12 30.00
CA THR A 358 16.19 -15.80 30.82
C THR A 358 16.58 -17.29 31.02
N PRO A 359 15.90 -18.04 31.90
CA PRO A 359 16.05 -19.49 31.98
C PRO A 359 15.66 -20.24 30.70
N HIS A 360 14.96 -19.58 29.74
CA HIS A 360 14.46 -20.15 28.50
C HIS A 360 15.43 -20.06 27.31
N LYS A 361 16.76 -20.12 27.58
CA LYS A 361 17.82 -20.04 26.55
C LYS A 361 17.65 -21.04 25.41
N ASP A 362 17.11 -22.21 25.67
CA ASP A 362 16.89 -23.22 24.62
C ASP A 362 15.82 -22.79 23.59
N ALA A 363 14.80 -22.08 24.03
CA ALA A 363 13.82 -21.47 23.10
C ALA A 363 14.49 -20.42 22.20
N GLY A 364 15.36 -19.57 22.76
CA GLY A 364 16.13 -18.59 22.00
C GLY A 364 17.10 -19.22 21.02
N ARG A 365 17.82 -20.28 21.43
CA ARG A 365 18.68 -21.04 20.53
C ARG A 365 17.91 -21.63 19.36
N ASN A 366 16.76 -22.25 19.61
CA ASN A 366 15.91 -22.80 18.58
C ASN A 366 15.40 -21.71 17.63
N ALA A 367 15.00 -20.55 18.16
CA ALA A 367 14.59 -19.42 17.34
C ALA A 367 15.71 -18.94 16.41
N LEU A 368 16.93 -18.80 16.93
CA LEU A 368 18.09 -18.40 16.12
C LEU A 368 18.41 -19.44 15.03
N GLN A 369 18.36 -20.73 15.36
CA GLN A 369 18.55 -21.80 14.37
C GLN A 369 17.51 -21.74 13.24
N ARG A 370 16.25 -21.51 13.57
CA ARG A 370 15.17 -21.34 12.58
C ARG A 370 15.40 -20.11 11.70
N LEU A 371 15.81 -18.99 12.28
CA LEU A 371 16.15 -17.77 11.54
C LEU A 371 17.25 -18.02 10.52
N LEU A 372 18.36 -18.62 10.97
CA LEU A 372 19.53 -18.90 10.13
C LEU A 372 19.22 -19.94 9.03
N ALA A 373 18.36 -20.91 9.32
CA ALA A 373 17.93 -21.91 8.33
C ALA A 373 17.00 -21.31 7.26
N ALA A 374 16.07 -20.44 7.67
CA ALA A 374 15.09 -19.84 6.76
C ALA A 374 15.67 -18.70 5.90
N GLN A 375 16.64 -17.95 6.42
CA GLN A 375 17.29 -16.80 5.77
C GLN A 375 16.29 -15.76 5.18
N GLN A 376 15.14 -15.57 5.83
CA GLN A 376 14.07 -14.67 5.36
C GLN A 376 14.18 -13.24 5.90
N PHE A 377 15.31 -12.90 6.50
CA PHE A 377 15.60 -11.55 6.99
C PHE A 377 16.39 -10.74 5.96
N PRO A 378 16.32 -9.38 6.00
CA PRO A 378 17.06 -8.51 5.10
C PRO A 378 18.58 -8.69 5.24
N GLU A 379 19.33 -8.50 4.15
CA GLU A 379 20.78 -8.59 4.16
C GLU A 379 21.43 -7.62 5.16
N SER A 380 20.84 -6.46 5.37
CA SER A 380 21.27 -5.48 6.37
C SER A 380 21.28 -6.01 7.81
N GLU A 381 20.44 -7.02 8.11
CA GLU A 381 20.34 -7.63 9.43
C GLU A 381 21.24 -8.85 9.61
N ARG A 382 21.83 -9.37 8.54
CA ARG A 382 22.61 -10.60 8.53
C ARG A 382 23.72 -10.60 9.56
N VAL A 383 24.58 -9.59 9.53
CA VAL A 383 25.75 -9.50 10.41
C VAL A 383 25.31 -9.49 11.89
N ARG A 384 24.25 -8.78 12.22
CA ARG A 384 23.71 -8.69 13.57
C ARG A 384 23.12 -10.03 14.03
N ILE A 385 22.30 -10.66 13.19
CA ILE A 385 21.63 -11.93 13.51
C ILE A 385 22.66 -13.06 13.63
N GLU A 386 23.58 -13.20 12.68
CA GLU A 386 24.64 -14.19 12.71
C GLU A 386 25.60 -13.99 13.91
N GLY A 387 25.82 -12.71 14.26
CA GLY A 387 26.61 -12.34 15.46
C GLY A 387 26.02 -12.82 16.79
N ASN A 388 24.77 -13.28 16.81
CA ASN A 388 24.16 -13.87 18.00
C ASN A 388 24.56 -15.36 18.23
N GLN A 389 25.15 -16.06 17.24
CA GLN A 389 25.52 -17.48 17.35
C GLN A 389 26.46 -17.79 18.53
N PRO A 390 27.56 -17.04 18.75
CA PRO A 390 28.48 -17.34 19.85
C PRO A 390 27.84 -17.30 21.24
N PHE A 391 26.80 -16.46 21.43
CA PHE A 391 26.09 -16.38 22.71
C PHE A 391 25.33 -17.67 23.05
N TYR A 392 25.01 -18.45 22.03
CA TYR A 392 24.33 -19.74 22.13
C TYR A 392 25.29 -20.95 21.98
N GLY A 393 26.58 -20.70 21.80
CA GLY A 393 27.59 -21.75 21.57
C GLY A 393 27.37 -22.47 20.22
N MET A 394 27.01 -21.71 19.20
CA MET A 394 26.77 -22.17 17.83
C MET A 394 27.91 -21.74 16.90
#